data_50cb3102edce95a07f2bb9e3a2d2ab86
#
_entry.id   50cb3102edce95a07f2bb9e3a2d2ab86
#
_cell.length_a   1.000
_cell.length_b   1.000
_cell.length_c   1.000
_cell.angle_alpha   90.00
_cell.angle_beta   90.00
_cell.angle_gamma   90.00
#
_symmetry.space_group_name_H-M   'P 1'
#
loop_
_entity.id
_entity.type
_entity.pdbx_description
1 polymer ?
#
loop_
_entity_poly.entity_id
_entity_poly.type
_entity_poly.pdbx_seq_one_letter_code
_entity_poly.pdbx_strand_id
1 'polypeptide(L)'
;DLNNDGTIGHFTTTVENDGATTLASSTRGVYLIDGSTEVTWRGDQIGTDSLPGWSAIQVESNGPGYLLLLQHEDGRYAEWSLDDQGVRVSGQPITNVIDVEVFYGADLNNDGTIGHFTTTVENDGATTLASSTRGVYLIDGSTEVTWRGDQIGPDSLPGWSAIQVESNGPGYLLLLQHEDGRYAEWTLDDQGVRVSGQPITNVIDVEVFYGVDLDGSGFIGPAPKVTQQKMAQLAPISDSLSDEPEFDFVPLDTNHAAEGEELLANDFDRSERLGLDGTSEPVSIDIVDSGGDLGIANILEDDVFLL
;
A
#
# COMPACT_ATOMS: atom_id res chain seq x y z
N ASP A 1 -16.38 -15.37 -47.26
CA ASP A 1 -16.77 -14.23 -46.45
C ASP A 1 -18.25 -13.90 -46.75
N LEU A 2 -19.16 -14.54 -45.95
CA LEU A 2 -20.61 -14.42 -46.19
C LEU A 2 -21.20 -13.16 -45.53
N ASN A 3 -20.53 -12.58 -44.54
CA ASN A 3 -20.92 -11.35 -43.82
C ASN A 3 -20.21 -10.10 -44.37
N ASN A 4 -19.26 -10.28 -45.28
CA ASN A 4 -18.51 -9.23 -45.98
C ASN A 4 -17.65 -8.36 -45.02
N ASP A 5 -17.17 -8.96 -43.90
CA ASP A 5 -16.25 -8.31 -42.94
C ASP A 5 -14.77 -8.47 -43.33
N GLY A 6 -14.48 -9.14 -44.47
CA GLY A 6 -13.13 -9.38 -44.97
C GLY A 6 -12.47 -10.62 -44.40
N THR A 7 -13.14 -11.39 -43.56
CA THR A 7 -12.62 -12.61 -42.93
C THR A 7 -13.43 -13.83 -43.29
N ILE A 8 -12.80 -15.00 -43.36
CA ILE A 8 -13.48 -16.27 -43.54
C ILE A 8 -13.46 -17.04 -42.25
N GLY A 9 -14.62 -17.15 -41.59
CA GLY A 9 -14.78 -17.82 -40.31
C GLY A 9 -14.83 -16.89 -39.11
N HIS A 10 -14.67 -17.44 -37.94
CA HIS A 10 -14.61 -16.66 -36.69
C HIS A 10 -13.18 -16.20 -36.45
N PHE A 11 -13.02 -14.94 -36.06
CA PHE A 11 -11.76 -14.43 -35.59
C PHE A 11 -11.82 -14.20 -34.07
N THR A 12 -10.66 -14.12 -33.45
CA THR A 12 -10.48 -13.89 -32.01
C THR A 12 -9.84 -12.54 -31.77
N THR A 13 -10.22 -11.91 -30.67
CA THR A 13 -9.55 -10.73 -30.13
C THR A 13 -8.89 -11.14 -28.83
N THR A 14 -7.60 -10.89 -28.69
CA THR A 14 -6.87 -11.15 -27.44
C THR A 14 -7.47 -10.28 -26.33
N VAL A 15 -7.83 -10.89 -25.22
CA VAL A 15 -8.22 -10.23 -23.98
C VAL A 15 -6.97 -9.96 -23.17
N GLU A 16 -6.12 -11.00 -23.00
CA GLU A 16 -4.84 -10.88 -22.34
C GLU A 16 -3.84 -11.92 -22.88
N ASN A 17 -2.56 -11.69 -22.72
CA ASN A 17 -1.46 -12.59 -23.08
C ASN A 17 -0.26 -12.42 -22.12
N ASP A 18 -0.53 -12.00 -20.89
CA ASP A 18 0.43 -11.93 -19.80
C ASP A 18 0.66 -13.34 -19.26
N GLY A 19 1.75 -13.79 -18.88
CA GLY A 19 1.97 -15.15 -18.36
C GLY A 19 2.14 -16.26 -19.41
N ALA A 20 1.77 -17.49 -19.06
CA ALA A 20 1.97 -18.68 -19.89
C ALA A 20 0.72 -19.11 -20.67
N THR A 21 -0.44 -18.66 -20.28
CA THR A 21 -1.75 -18.98 -20.84
C THR A 21 -2.33 -17.73 -21.49
N THR A 22 -3.10 -17.85 -22.53
CA THR A 22 -3.71 -16.71 -23.23
C THR A 22 -5.23 -16.76 -23.15
N LEU A 23 -5.86 -15.61 -23.01
CA LEU A 23 -7.30 -15.43 -23.07
C LEU A 23 -7.69 -14.62 -24.31
N ALA A 24 -8.63 -15.13 -25.07
CA ALA A 24 -9.20 -14.44 -26.22
C ALA A 24 -10.72 -14.48 -26.20
N SER A 25 -11.36 -13.48 -26.76
CA SER A 25 -12.80 -13.50 -27.09
C SER A 25 -12.98 -13.77 -28.56
N SER A 26 -13.92 -14.65 -28.90
CA SER A 26 -14.27 -14.93 -30.30
C SER A 26 -15.47 -14.11 -30.76
N THR A 27 -15.59 -13.90 -32.05
CA THR A 27 -16.81 -13.29 -32.68
C THR A 27 -18.08 -14.13 -32.50
N ARG A 28 -17.97 -15.34 -31.97
CA ARG A 28 -19.11 -16.14 -31.50
C ARG A 28 -19.59 -15.74 -30.09
N GLY A 29 -18.91 -14.80 -29.43
CA GLY A 29 -19.22 -14.40 -28.08
C GLY A 29 -18.75 -15.40 -27.02
N VAL A 30 -17.64 -16.11 -27.25
CA VAL A 30 -17.09 -17.12 -26.33
C VAL A 30 -15.68 -16.76 -25.96
N TYR A 31 -15.30 -16.91 -24.69
CA TYR A 31 -13.91 -16.87 -24.26
C TYR A 31 -13.18 -18.16 -24.62
N LEU A 32 -11.99 -18.02 -25.14
CA LEU A 32 -11.11 -19.13 -25.55
C LEU A 32 -9.79 -19.03 -24.79
N ILE A 33 -9.40 -20.13 -24.16
CA ILE A 33 -8.12 -20.31 -23.53
C ILE A 33 -7.17 -20.97 -24.54
N ASP A 34 -5.97 -20.40 -24.73
CA ASP A 34 -4.98 -20.85 -25.71
C ASP A 34 -5.54 -21.01 -27.13
N GLY A 35 -6.53 -20.18 -27.46
CA GLY A 35 -7.16 -20.14 -28.77
C GLY A 35 -8.09 -21.31 -29.11
N SER A 36 -8.25 -22.29 -28.22
CA SER A 36 -8.99 -23.53 -28.52
C SER A 36 -9.94 -24.02 -27.43
N THR A 37 -9.60 -23.87 -26.15
CA THR A 37 -10.42 -24.37 -25.03
C THR A 37 -11.52 -23.34 -24.71
N GLU A 38 -12.77 -23.71 -24.95
CA GLU A 38 -13.92 -22.83 -24.71
C GLU A 38 -14.24 -22.77 -23.21
N VAL A 39 -14.45 -21.57 -22.66
CA VAL A 39 -14.97 -21.42 -21.30
C VAL A 39 -16.44 -21.75 -21.26
N THR A 40 -16.83 -22.67 -20.38
CA THR A 40 -18.22 -23.11 -20.25
C THR A 40 -18.68 -23.20 -18.80
N TRP A 41 -19.98 -23.02 -18.60
CA TRP A 41 -20.63 -23.15 -17.30
C TRP A 41 -22.03 -23.71 -17.46
N ARG A 42 -22.37 -24.79 -16.72
CA ARG A 42 -23.66 -25.50 -16.78
C ARG A 42 -24.06 -25.96 -18.19
N GLY A 43 -23.07 -26.16 -19.06
CA GLY A 43 -23.28 -26.57 -20.46
C GLY A 43 -23.39 -25.43 -21.44
N ASP A 44 -23.42 -24.18 -20.98
CA ASP A 44 -23.47 -23.00 -21.82
C ASP A 44 -22.06 -22.44 -22.08
N GLN A 45 -21.81 -21.89 -23.26
CA GLN A 45 -20.58 -21.16 -23.59
C GLN A 45 -20.58 -19.79 -22.89
N ILE A 46 -19.44 -19.43 -22.30
CA ILE A 46 -19.26 -18.16 -21.59
C ILE A 46 -18.39 -17.21 -22.42
N GLY A 47 -18.85 -15.98 -22.57
CA GLY A 47 -18.16 -14.92 -23.28
C GLY A 47 -18.53 -13.55 -22.76
N THR A 48 -18.20 -12.51 -23.51
CA THR A 48 -18.30 -11.10 -23.12
C THR A 48 -19.68 -10.65 -22.66
N ASP A 49 -20.74 -11.27 -23.20
CA ASP A 49 -22.13 -10.89 -22.89
C ASP A 49 -22.87 -11.94 -22.04
N SER A 50 -22.15 -12.98 -21.57
CA SER A 50 -22.78 -14.10 -20.87
C SER A 50 -23.02 -13.82 -19.39
N LEU A 51 -22.22 -12.94 -18.79
CA LEU A 51 -22.24 -12.62 -17.37
C LEU A 51 -22.52 -11.13 -17.18
N PRO A 52 -23.74 -10.73 -16.79
CA PRO A 52 -24.08 -9.31 -16.65
C PRO A 52 -23.11 -8.56 -15.71
N GLY A 53 -22.47 -7.51 -16.24
CA GLY A 53 -21.51 -6.69 -15.49
C GLY A 53 -20.15 -7.31 -15.25
N TRP A 54 -19.91 -8.59 -15.59
CA TRP A 54 -18.65 -9.28 -15.43
C TRP A 54 -17.92 -9.51 -16.74
N SER A 55 -16.62 -9.31 -16.73
CA SER A 55 -15.73 -9.61 -17.85
C SER A 55 -14.57 -10.47 -17.39
N ALA A 56 -14.22 -11.50 -18.13
CA ALA A 56 -12.98 -12.22 -17.90
C ALA A 56 -11.81 -11.33 -18.35
N ILE A 57 -10.79 -11.23 -17.50
CA ILE A 57 -9.65 -10.32 -17.72
C ILE A 57 -8.30 -11.03 -17.73
N GLN A 58 -8.18 -12.17 -17.02
CA GLN A 58 -6.95 -12.96 -16.94
C GLN A 58 -7.27 -14.44 -16.86
N VAL A 59 -6.37 -15.29 -17.39
CA VAL A 59 -6.43 -16.74 -17.22
C VAL A 59 -5.03 -17.33 -17.07
N GLU A 60 -4.86 -18.22 -16.11
CA GLU A 60 -3.60 -18.94 -15.96
C GLU A 60 -3.83 -20.43 -15.67
N SER A 61 -2.86 -21.26 -16.08
CA SER A 61 -2.86 -22.67 -15.78
C SER A 61 -2.72 -22.94 -14.27
N ASN A 62 -3.54 -23.82 -13.74
CA ASN A 62 -3.50 -24.25 -12.34
C ASN A 62 -3.47 -25.79 -12.27
N GLY A 63 -2.32 -26.36 -12.55
CA GLY A 63 -2.17 -27.82 -12.61
C GLY A 63 -2.92 -28.44 -13.78
N PRO A 64 -3.96 -29.28 -13.55
CA PRO A 64 -4.69 -29.90 -14.63
C PRO A 64 -5.75 -29.00 -15.29
N GLY A 65 -6.02 -27.82 -14.74
CA GLY A 65 -7.03 -26.90 -15.22
C GLY A 65 -6.54 -25.45 -15.24
N TYR A 66 -7.47 -24.50 -15.07
CA TYR A 66 -7.18 -23.08 -15.17
C TYR A 66 -7.84 -22.30 -14.03
N LEU A 67 -7.28 -21.14 -13.69
CA LEU A 67 -7.94 -20.09 -12.92
C LEU A 67 -8.27 -18.95 -13.88
N LEU A 68 -9.53 -18.55 -13.90
CA LEU A 68 -10.05 -17.45 -14.72
C LEU A 68 -10.45 -16.30 -13.79
N LEU A 69 -9.80 -15.16 -13.95
CA LEU A 69 -10.11 -13.95 -13.18
C LEU A 69 -11.16 -13.13 -13.92
N LEU A 70 -12.19 -12.76 -13.19
CA LEU A 70 -13.30 -11.95 -13.64
C LEU A 70 -13.28 -10.61 -12.90
N GLN A 71 -13.55 -9.53 -13.62
CA GLN A 71 -13.75 -8.20 -13.04
C GLN A 71 -15.18 -7.73 -13.33
N HIS A 72 -15.86 -7.25 -12.30
CA HIS A 72 -17.16 -6.61 -12.42
C HIS A 72 -17.00 -5.11 -12.73
N GLU A 73 -17.97 -4.53 -13.42
CA GLU A 73 -17.95 -3.10 -13.79
C GLU A 73 -17.90 -2.13 -12.59
N ASP A 74 -18.29 -2.58 -11.39
CA ASP A 74 -18.15 -1.82 -10.13
C ASP A 74 -16.81 -1.97 -9.45
N GLY A 75 -15.86 -2.71 -10.05
CA GLY A 75 -14.50 -2.90 -9.54
C GLY A 75 -14.28 -4.13 -8.66
N ARG A 76 -15.31 -4.95 -8.38
CA ARG A 76 -15.15 -6.23 -7.67
C ARG A 76 -14.47 -7.26 -8.56
N TYR A 77 -13.80 -8.23 -7.92
CA TYR A 77 -13.14 -9.36 -8.60
C TYR A 77 -13.68 -10.69 -8.11
N ALA A 78 -13.69 -11.67 -9.00
CA ALA A 78 -14.01 -13.05 -8.70
C ALA A 78 -13.08 -13.98 -9.50
N GLU A 79 -12.81 -15.16 -8.96
CA GLU A 79 -11.98 -16.17 -9.59
C GLU A 79 -12.80 -17.44 -9.82
N TRP A 80 -12.73 -18.00 -11.00
CA TRP A 80 -13.30 -19.30 -11.33
C TRP A 80 -12.18 -20.34 -11.50
N SER A 81 -12.35 -21.50 -10.85
CA SER A 81 -11.59 -22.67 -11.19
C SER A 81 -12.27 -23.39 -12.35
N LEU A 82 -11.50 -23.66 -13.38
CA LEU A 82 -11.94 -24.44 -14.55
C LEU A 82 -11.16 -25.76 -14.60
N ASP A 83 -11.77 -26.80 -15.14
CA ASP A 83 -11.06 -28.02 -15.45
C ASP A 83 -10.24 -27.90 -16.76
N ASP A 84 -9.58 -28.99 -17.17
CA ASP A 84 -8.75 -29.05 -18.38
C ASP A 84 -9.56 -28.91 -19.70
N GLN A 85 -10.89 -28.99 -19.62
CA GLN A 85 -11.80 -28.78 -20.74
C GLN A 85 -12.40 -27.35 -20.74
N GLY A 86 -11.99 -26.48 -19.79
CA GLY A 86 -12.53 -25.11 -19.66
C GLY A 86 -13.90 -25.03 -18.97
N VAL A 87 -14.34 -26.14 -18.34
CA VAL A 87 -15.63 -26.15 -17.65
C VAL A 87 -15.46 -25.61 -16.24
N ARG A 88 -16.30 -24.63 -15.84
CA ARG A 88 -16.30 -24.10 -14.49
C ARG A 88 -16.60 -25.17 -13.44
N VAL A 89 -15.69 -25.35 -12.50
CA VAL A 89 -15.80 -26.27 -11.35
C VAL A 89 -16.27 -25.52 -10.11
N SER A 90 -15.69 -24.36 -9.84
CA SER A 90 -16.02 -23.54 -8.68
C SER A 90 -15.76 -22.06 -8.95
N GLY A 91 -16.08 -21.20 -7.98
CA GLY A 91 -15.76 -19.77 -8.02
C GLY A 91 -15.80 -19.17 -6.65
N GLN A 92 -15.01 -18.12 -6.45
CA GLN A 92 -14.88 -17.40 -5.19
C GLN A 92 -14.68 -15.90 -5.44
N PRO A 93 -15.13 -15.03 -4.53
CA PRO A 93 -14.78 -13.63 -4.58
C PRO A 93 -13.31 -13.43 -4.26
N ILE A 94 -12.67 -12.44 -4.89
CA ILE A 94 -11.36 -11.94 -4.53
C ILE A 94 -11.56 -10.65 -3.74
N THR A 95 -11.19 -10.66 -2.49
CA THR A 95 -11.34 -9.51 -1.59
C THR A 95 -10.18 -8.52 -1.71
N ASN A 96 -8.99 -9.02 -2.04
CA ASN A 96 -7.81 -8.21 -2.28
C ASN A 96 -7.11 -8.69 -3.56
N VAL A 97 -7.17 -7.88 -4.61
CA VAL A 97 -6.64 -8.26 -5.94
C VAL A 97 -5.12 -8.41 -5.95
N ILE A 98 -4.40 -7.66 -5.09
CA ILE A 98 -2.93 -7.72 -4.99
C ILE A 98 -2.44 -9.14 -4.65
N ASP A 99 -3.23 -9.92 -3.87
CA ASP A 99 -2.87 -11.28 -3.46
C ASP A 99 -2.76 -12.26 -4.64
N VAL A 100 -3.42 -11.96 -5.75
CA VAL A 100 -3.46 -12.82 -6.94
C VAL A 100 -2.62 -12.29 -8.10
N GLU A 101 -2.12 -11.06 -8.05
CA GLU A 101 -1.32 -10.45 -9.12
C GLU A 101 -0.09 -11.26 -9.52
N VAL A 102 0.63 -11.81 -8.54
CA VAL A 102 1.82 -12.62 -8.81
C VAL A 102 1.46 -13.89 -9.56
N PHE A 103 0.30 -14.50 -9.27
CA PHE A 103 -0.16 -15.69 -9.96
C PHE A 103 -0.52 -15.39 -11.42
N TYR A 104 -1.22 -14.27 -11.66
CA TYR A 104 -1.61 -13.85 -13.03
C TYR A 104 -0.51 -13.10 -13.78
N GLY A 105 0.58 -12.70 -13.10
CA GLY A 105 1.67 -11.95 -13.73
C GLY A 105 1.29 -10.53 -14.16
N ALA A 106 0.22 -9.95 -13.61
CA ALA A 106 -0.34 -8.68 -14.01
C ALA A 106 -0.53 -7.71 -12.84
N ASP A 107 -0.27 -6.42 -13.06
CA ASP A 107 -0.61 -5.32 -12.15
C ASP A 107 -2.10 -5.02 -12.31
N LEU A 108 -2.93 -5.64 -11.47
CA LEU A 108 -4.39 -5.60 -11.58
C LEU A 108 -5.01 -4.36 -10.93
N ASN A 109 -4.31 -3.77 -9.95
CA ASN A 109 -4.74 -2.56 -9.25
C ASN A 109 -4.14 -1.28 -9.86
N ASN A 110 -3.22 -1.39 -10.84
CA ASN A 110 -2.51 -0.31 -11.52
C ASN A 110 -1.67 0.56 -10.56
N ASP A 111 -1.04 -0.04 -9.54
CA ASP A 111 -0.12 0.67 -8.64
C ASP A 111 1.34 0.71 -9.14
N GLY A 112 1.62 0.06 -10.26
CA GLY A 112 2.92 -0.01 -10.92
C GLY A 112 3.79 -1.18 -10.46
N THR A 113 3.24 -2.10 -9.63
CA THR A 113 3.93 -3.30 -9.15
C THR A 113 3.06 -4.53 -9.32
N ILE A 114 3.67 -5.71 -9.45
CA ILE A 114 2.96 -6.98 -9.43
C ILE A 114 3.13 -7.60 -8.05
N GLY A 115 2.02 -7.77 -7.33
CA GLY A 115 1.98 -8.30 -5.98
C GLY A 115 2.33 -7.27 -4.90
N HIS A 116 2.56 -7.76 -3.69
CA HIS A 116 2.86 -6.90 -2.56
C HIS A 116 4.28 -6.36 -2.62
N PHE A 117 4.44 -5.07 -2.41
CA PHE A 117 5.73 -4.45 -2.20
C PHE A 117 5.88 -3.97 -0.76
N THR A 118 7.13 -3.71 -0.36
CA THR A 118 7.49 -3.21 0.95
C THR A 118 8.06 -1.80 0.85
N THR A 119 7.74 -0.98 1.86
CA THR A 119 8.36 0.34 2.06
C THR A 119 9.18 0.28 3.35
N THR A 120 10.44 0.64 3.29
CA THR A 120 11.30 0.72 4.47
C THR A 120 10.74 1.77 5.42
N VAL A 121 10.50 1.38 6.67
CA VAL A 121 10.15 2.27 7.77
C VAL A 121 11.44 2.79 8.40
N GLU A 122 12.38 1.87 8.69
CA GLU A 122 13.71 2.20 9.20
C GLU A 122 14.73 1.12 8.81
N ASN A 123 16.01 1.48 8.76
CA ASN A 123 17.15 0.59 8.50
C ASN A 123 18.39 1.04 9.28
N ASP A 124 18.19 1.70 10.41
CA ASP A 124 19.24 2.09 11.34
C ASP A 124 19.62 0.88 12.21
N GLY A 125 20.82 0.55 12.44
CA GLY A 125 21.19 -0.61 13.26
C GLY A 125 21.38 -1.92 12.47
N ALA A 126 21.12 -3.06 13.13
CA ALA A 126 21.36 -4.40 12.58
C ALA A 126 20.09 -5.07 12.06
N THR A 127 18.93 -4.56 12.44
CA THR A 127 17.60 -5.09 12.10
C THR A 127 16.88 -4.04 11.26
N THR A 128 16.06 -4.46 10.32
CA THR A 128 15.29 -3.55 9.45
C THR A 128 13.80 -3.68 9.70
N LEU A 129 13.06 -2.57 9.62
CA LEU A 129 11.60 -2.55 9.66
C LEU A 129 11.06 -2.04 8.34
N ALA A 130 10.12 -2.77 7.77
CA ALA A 130 9.38 -2.36 6.58
C ALA A 130 7.87 -2.49 6.80
N SER A 131 7.09 -1.71 6.08
CA SER A 131 5.65 -1.90 5.93
C SER A 131 5.35 -2.51 4.57
N SER A 132 4.44 -3.48 4.54
CA SER A 132 3.98 -4.12 3.30
C SER A 132 2.61 -3.57 2.90
N THR A 133 2.32 -3.53 1.60
CA THR A 133 0.97 -3.24 1.07
C THR A 133 -0.09 -4.26 1.51
N ARG A 134 0.32 -5.41 2.08
CA ARG A 134 -0.58 -6.32 2.80
C ARG A 134 -1.09 -5.74 4.13
N GLY A 135 -0.60 -4.56 4.54
CA GLY A 135 -0.96 -3.95 5.82
C GLY A 135 -0.26 -4.58 7.01
N VAL A 136 0.96 -5.10 6.85
CA VAL A 136 1.75 -5.74 7.90
C VAL A 136 3.15 -5.14 7.99
N TYR A 137 3.68 -5.00 9.19
CA TYR A 137 5.10 -4.72 9.41
C TYR A 137 5.93 -5.99 9.27
N LEU A 138 7.05 -5.87 8.58
CA LEU A 138 8.01 -6.94 8.35
C LEU A 138 9.37 -6.59 8.97
N ILE A 139 9.90 -7.50 9.76
CA ILE A 139 11.25 -7.42 10.32
C ILE A 139 12.18 -8.23 9.40
N ASP A 140 13.30 -7.63 8.99
CA ASP A 140 14.28 -8.21 8.07
C ASP A 140 13.63 -8.76 6.78
N GLY A 141 12.56 -8.09 6.33
CA GLY A 141 11.85 -8.38 5.10
C GLY A 141 10.98 -9.65 5.11
N SER A 142 10.96 -10.43 6.20
CA SER A 142 10.27 -11.72 6.21
C SER A 142 9.48 -12.06 7.48
N THR A 143 9.90 -11.57 8.65
CA THR A 143 9.23 -11.87 9.92
C THR A 143 8.07 -10.89 10.13
N GLU A 144 6.84 -11.38 10.09
CA GLU A 144 5.64 -10.58 10.26
C GLU A 144 5.41 -10.21 11.72
N VAL A 145 5.11 -8.94 11.99
CA VAL A 145 4.69 -8.52 13.34
C VAL A 145 3.25 -8.95 13.57
N THR A 146 3.01 -9.69 14.66
CA THR A 146 1.68 -10.21 14.99
C THR A 146 1.30 -10.00 16.45
N TRP A 147 0.00 -9.88 16.71
CA TRP A 147 -0.55 -9.79 18.06
C TRP A 147 -1.90 -10.51 18.15
N ARG A 148 -2.05 -11.46 19.07
CA ARG A 148 -3.26 -12.27 19.28
C ARG A 148 -3.72 -13.05 18.06
N GLY A 149 -2.80 -13.35 17.15
CA GLY A 149 -3.07 -14.03 15.88
C GLY A 149 -3.38 -13.10 14.71
N ASP A 150 -3.51 -11.79 14.96
CA ASP A 150 -3.71 -10.80 13.90
C ASP A 150 -2.37 -10.22 13.43
N GLN A 151 -2.24 -9.93 12.15
CA GLN A 151 -1.12 -9.20 11.57
C GLN A 151 -1.19 -7.72 11.98
N ILE A 152 -0.04 -7.15 12.31
CA ILE A 152 0.07 -5.75 12.74
C ILE A 152 0.84 -4.94 11.70
N GLY A 153 0.24 -3.86 11.25
CA GLY A 153 0.80 -2.93 10.29
C GLY A 153 0.39 -1.49 10.58
N PRO A 154 0.64 -0.57 9.64
CA PRO A 154 0.43 0.87 9.84
C PRO A 154 -0.97 1.26 10.33
N ASP A 155 -2.00 0.54 9.86
CA ASP A 155 -3.41 0.84 10.17
C ASP A 155 -4.01 -0.03 11.28
N SER A 156 -3.21 -0.95 11.87
CA SER A 156 -3.71 -1.93 12.83
C SER A 156 -3.91 -1.34 14.23
N LEU A 157 -3.18 -0.31 14.58
CA LEU A 157 -3.15 0.30 15.91
C LEU A 157 -3.55 1.77 15.83
N PRO A 158 -4.77 2.16 16.21
CA PRO A 158 -5.24 3.53 16.08
C PRO A 158 -4.29 4.55 16.74
N GLY A 159 -3.75 5.49 15.94
CA GLY A 159 -2.84 6.54 16.37
C GLY A 159 -1.40 6.08 16.69
N TRP A 160 -1.08 4.79 16.55
CA TRP A 160 0.27 4.27 16.79
C TRP A 160 0.92 3.79 15.49
N SER A 161 2.18 4.11 15.32
CA SER A 161 3.03 3.62 14.23
C SER A 161 4.29 3.00 14.79
N ALA A 162 4.72 1.87 14.24
CA ALA A 162 6.04 1.33 14.51
C ALA A 162 7.09 2.18 13.80
N ILE A 163 8.16 2.55 14.50
CA ILE A 163 9.19 3.46 13.99
C ILE A 163 10.59 2.88 14.04
N GLN A 164 10.86 1.93 14.93
CA GLN A 164 12.16 1.27 15.09
C GLN A 164 11.98 -0.18 15.52
N VAL A 165 12.90 -1.04 15.10
CA VAL A 165 13.01 -2.43 15.58
C VAL A 165 14.45 -2.83 15.74
N GLU A 166 14.78 -3.49 16.86
CA GLU A 166 16.11 -4.05 17.08
C GLU A 166 16.04 -5.44 17.69
N SER A 167 17.05 -6.24 17.37
CA SER A 167 17.21 -7.56 17.95
C SER A 167 17.45 -7.50 19.46
N ASN A 168 16.75 -8.33 20.22
CA ASN A 168 16.91 -8.45 21.67
C ASN A 168 17.11 -9.92 22.08
N GLY A 169 18.27 -10.45 21.75
CA GLY A 169 18.58 -11.86 21.96
C GLY A 169 17.80 -12.80 21.04
N PRO A 170 16.87 -13.62 21.56
CA PRO A 170 16.12 -14.54 20.69
C PRO A 170 14.94 -13.90 19.96
N GLY A 171 14.61 -12.63 20.23
CA GLY A 171 13.50 -11.91 19.64
C GLY A 171 13.83 -10.47 19.34
N TYR A 172 12.82 -9.59 19.37
CA TYR A 172 12.97 -8.20 18.98
C TYR A 172 12.32 -7.25 20.00
N LEU A 173 12.80 -6.01 20.04
CA LEU A 173 12.10 -4.87 20.63
C LEU A 173 11.60 -3.97 19.50
N LEU A 174 10.30 -3.71 19.47
CA LEU A 174 9.62 -2.84 18.49
C LEU A 174 9.20 -1.56 19.19
N LEU A 175 9.73 -0.43 18.74
CA LEU A 175 9.37 0.89 19.24
C LEU A 175 8.19 1.45 18.45
N LEU A 176 7.17 1.87 19.17
CA LEU A 176 5.96 2.49 18.64
C LEU A 176 5.89 3.95 19.09
N GLN A 177 5.49 4.82 18.16
CA GLN A 177 5.18 6.21 18.44
C GLN A 177 3.70 6.48 18.20
N HIS A 178 3.06 7.15 19.15
CA HIS A 178 1.68 7.64 19.00
C HIS A 178 1.68 9.04 18.39
N GLU A 179 0.64 9.38 17.65
CA GLU A 179 0.48 10.70 17.01
C GLU A 179 0.52 11.90 17.97
N ASP A 180 0.24 11.68 19.27
CA ASP A 180 0.36 12.69 20.32
C ASP A 180 1.78 12.80 20.91
N GLY A 181 2.76 12.06 20.38
CA GLY A 181 4.16 12.09 20.79
C GLY A 181 4.54 11.11 21.92
N ARG A 182 3.60 10.27 22.41
CA ARG A 182 3.95 9.20 23.36
C ARG A 182 4.65 8.05 22.67
N TYR A 183 5.44 7.28 23.44
CA TYR A 183 6.14 6.10 22.96
C TYR A 183 5.75 4.87 23.77
N ALA A 184 5.78 3.72 23.12
CA ALA A 184 5.63 2.40 23.72
C ALA A 184 6.61 1.42 23.09
N GLU A 185 7.00 0.41 23.85
CA GLU A 185 7.89 -0.65 23.39
C GLU A 185 7.16 -1.99 23.48
N TRP A 186 7.22 -2.77 22.43
CA TRP A 186 6.76 -4.16 22.43
C TRP A 186 7.96 -5.10 22.40
N THR A 187 7.90 -6.13 23.26
CA THR A 187 8.78 -7.28 23.14
C THR A 187 8.11 -8.29 22.24
N LEU A 188 8.83 -8.71 21.20
CA LEU A 188 8.41 -9.74 20.27
C LEU A 188 9.31 -10.98 20.45
N ASP A 189 8.78 -12.16 20.18
CA ASP A 189 9.59 -13.37 20.09
C ASP A 189 10.32 -13.45 18.73
N ASP A 190 11.02 -14.55 18.48
CA ASP A 190 11.76 -14.80 17.24
C ASP A 190 10.88 -15.04 16.00
N GLN A 191 9.55 -15.20 16.20
CA GLN A 191 8.56 -15.31 15.14
C GLN A 191 7.82 -13.97 14.90
N GLY A 192 8.22 -12.88 15.59
CA GLY A 192 7.56 -11.57 15.47
C GLY A 192 6.26 -11.46 16.26
N VAL A 193 5.94 -12.43 17.12
CA VAL A 193 4.72 -12.41 17.91
C VAL A 193 4.92 -11.56 19.15
N ARG A 194 3.99 -10.61 19.40
CA ARG A 194 4.04 -9.76 20.61
C ARG A 194 3.87 -10.60 21.87
N VAL A 195 4.87 -10.57 22.74
CA VAL A 195 4.90 -11.21 24.05
C VAL A 195 4.43 -10.26 25.15
N SER A 196 4.93 -9.01 25.11
CA SER A 196 4.61 -7.98 26.10
C SER A 196 4.68 -6.58 25.50
N GLY A 197 4.35 -5.56 26.28
CA GLY A 197 4.52 -4.17 25.88
C GLY A 197 4.44 -3.25 27.10
N GLN A 198 5.16 -2.13 27.02
CA GLN A 198 5.25 -1.15 28.09
C GLN A 198 5.30 0.27 27.51
N PRO A 199 4.77 1.28 28.23
CA PRO A 199 4.97 2.66 27.84
C PRO A 199 6.43 3.08 28.12
N ILE A 200 6.98 3.90 27.22
CA ILE A 200 8.25 4.57 27.41
C ILE A 200 7.98 5.96 27.98
N THR A 201 8.45 6.22 29.20
CA THR A 201 8.25 7.50 29.88
C THR A 201 9.40 8.48 29.66
N ASN A 202 10.59 7.98 29.29
CA ASN A 202 11.76 8.77 28.96
C ASN A 202 12.44 8.15 27.73
N VAL A 203 12.38 8.80 26.59
CA VAL A 203 12.91 8.27 25.32
C VAL A 203 14.44 8.21 25.31
N ILE A 204 15.12 9.10 26.06
CA ILE A 204 16.60 9.13 26.16
C ILE A 204 17.16 7.78 26.65
N ASP A 205 16.40 7.07 27.49
CA ASP A 205 16.86 5.80 28.07
C ASP A 205 16.93 4.67 27.04
N VAL A 206 16.18 4.79 25.93
CA VAL A 206 16.11 3.77 24.85
C VAL A 206 16.87 4.17 23.59
N GLU A 207 17.22 5.45 23.42
CA GLU A 207 17.94 5.96 22.23
C GLU A 207 19.22 5.19 21.91
N VAL A 208 20.01 4.88 22.94
CA VAL A 208 21.27 4.14 22.76
C VAL A 208 21.02 2.73 22.23
N PHE A 209 19.91 2.11 22.63
CA PHE A 209 19.56 0.77 22.18
C PHE A 209 19.12 0.78 20.71
N TYR A 210 18.27 1.74 20.33
CA TYR A 210 17.77 1.88 18.95
C TYR A 210 18.72 2.64 18.02
N GLY A 211 19.78 3.27 18.56
CA GLY A 211 20.76 4.00 17.75
C GLY A 211 20.26 5.32 17.16
N VAL A 212 19.16 5.88 17.68
CA VAL A 212 18.46 7.04 17.09
C VAL A 212 18.22 8.15 18.12
N ASP A 213 18.32 9.42 17.72
CA ASP A 213 17.96 10.60 18.52
C ASP A 213 16.44 10.79 18.43
N LEU A 214 15.70 10.32 19.44
CA LEU A 214 14.24 10.33 19.50
C LEU A 214 13.68 11.64 20.05
N ASP A 215 14.46 12.36 20.88
CA ASP A 215 14.02 13.62 21.48
C ASP A 215 14.46 14.86 20.68
N GLY A 216 15.24 14.67 19.60
CA GLY A 216 15.73 15.74 18.74
C GLY A 216 16.79 16.62 19.39
N SER A 217 17.48 16.11 20.43
CA SER A 217 18.52 16.86 21.16
C SER A 217 19.83 17.02 20.38
N GLY A 218 20.02 16.25 19.31
CA GLY A 218 21.25 16.13 18.53
C GLY A 218 22.26 15.14 19.14
N PHE A 219 21.86 14.36 20.15
CA PHE A 219 22.66 13.32 20.78
C PHE A 219 21.84 12.03 20.87
N ILE A 220 22.48 10.90 20.67
CA ILE A 220 21.92 9.59 20.99
C ILE A 220 22.21 9.30 22.45
N GLY A 221 21.17 9.23 23.29
CA GLY A 221 21.27 9.12 24.75
C GLY A 221 21.55 10.45 25.44
N PRO A 222 21.91 10.43 26.73
CA PRO A 222 22.01 11.64 27.52
C PRO A 222 23.10 12.58 27.00
N ALA A 223 22.75 13.85 26.80
CA ALA A 223 23.69 14.87 26.36
C ALA A 223 24.92 14.94 27.31
N PRO A 224 26.13 15.15 26.76
CA PRO A 224 27.32 15.23 27.57
C PRO A 224 27.24 16.38 28.59
N LYS A 225 27.42 16.09 29.89
CA LYS A 225 27.48 17.11 30.91
C LYS A 225 28.70 18.00 30.64
N VAL A 226 28.50 19.20 30.16
CA VAL A 226 29.53 20.21 30.10
C VAL A 226 29.87 20.60 31.53
N THR A 227 30.93 20.01 32.10
CA THR A 227 31.47 20.43 33.39
C THR A 227 32.00 21.85 33.21
N GLN A 228 31.43 22.83 33.94
CA GLN A 228 31.84 24.25 33.94
C GLN A 228 33.33 24.45 34.27
N GLN A 229 34.07 23.43 34.59
CA GLN A 229 35.52 23.49 34.82
C GLN A 229 36.34 23.83 33.58
N LYS A 230 35.80 23.66 32.35
CA LYS A 230 36.55 24.02 31.13
C LYS A 230 36.39 25.49 30.75
N MET A 231 35.40 26.20 31.28
CA MET A 231 35.25 27.67 31.12
C MET A 231 36.14 28.50 32.06
N ALA A 232 36.57 27.93 33.17
CA ALA A 232 37.44 28.62 34.13
C ALA A 232 38.91 28.63 33.70
N GLN A 233 39.29 27.91 32.65
CA GLN A 233 40.67 27.85 32.13
C GLN A 233 40.91 28.73 30.90
N LEU A 234 39.90 29.44 30.41
CA LEU A 234 40.11 30.57 29.54
C LEU A 234 40.31 31.80 30.44
N ALA A 235 41.53 31.90 30.99
CA ALA A 235 41.96 33.13 31.59
C ALA A 235 41.76 34.27 30.58
N PRO A 236 41.29 35.45 31.03
CA PRO A 236 41.23 36.58 30.12
C PRO A 236 42.65 36.86 29.61
N ILE A 237 42.81 36.78 28.28
CA ILE A 237 43.98 37.28 27.63
C ILE A 237 43.96 38.80 27.90
N SER A 238 44.73 39.23 28.89
CA SER A 238 44.91 40.65 29.19
C SER A 238 45.55 41.30 28.00
N ASP A 239 44.87 42.32 27.50
CA ASP A 239 45.33 43.38 26.64
C ASP A 239 46.84 43.60 26.61
N SER A 240 47.44 43.30 25.46
CA SER A 240 48.59 44.04 24.96
C SER A 240 48.63 43.84 23.42
N LEU A 241 47.71 44.46 22.75
CA LEU A 241 47.84 44.76 21.33
C LEU A 241 47.45 46.23 21.10
N SER A 242 48.41 47.09 21.44
CA SER A 242 48.54 48.38 20.82
C SER A 242 49.32 48.19 19.52
N ASP A 243 48.63 47.95 18.45
CA ASP A 243 49.00 48.25 17.07
C ASP A 243 47.77 47.91 16.22
N GLU A 244 46.89 48.85 16.05
CA GLU A 244 45.83 48.81 15.05
C GLU A 244 46.44 49.11 13.69
N PRO A 245 46.27 48.25 12.69
CA PRO A 245 46.37 48.66 11.30
C PRO A 245 45.08 49.43 10.95
N GLU A 246 45.26 50.70 10.66
CA GLU A 246 44.26 51.61 10.11
C GLU A 246 43.72 51.01 8.81
N PHE A 247 42.46 50.50 8.83
CA PHE A 247 41.79 50.08 7.59
C PHE A 247 41.09 51.31 6.99
N ASP A 248 41.68 51.78 5.90
CA ASP A 248 41.15 52.82 5.06
C ASP A 248 39.90 52.31 4.31
N PHE A 249 38.71 52.77 4.73
CA PHE A 249 37.46 52.50 4.05
C PHE A 249 37.37 53.33 2.79
N VAL A 250 37.58 52.73 1.61
CA VAL A 250 37.21 53.37 0.34
C VAL A 250 35.72 53.14 0.12
N PRO A 251 34.91 54.23 -0.03
CA PRO A 251 33.47 54.09 -0.30
C PRO A 251 33.27 53.51 -1.71
N LEU A 252 32.51 52.44 -1.84
CA LEU A 252 32.02 51.95 -3.11
C LEU A 252 31.02 52.92 -3.71
N ASP A 253 31.33 53.41 -4.88
CA ASP A 253 30.52 54.31 -5.70
C ASP A 253 29.17 53.60 -6.09
N THR A 254 28.07 54.16 -5.62
CA THR A 254 26.72 53.74 -5.99
C THR A 254 26.31 54.45 -7.28
N ASN A 255 26.64 53.83 -8.45
CA ASN A 255 25.95 54.16 -9.70
C ASN A 255 26.01 52.97 -10.65
N HIS A 256 25.00 52.13 -10.57
CA HIS A 256 24.44 51.48 -11.77
C HIS A 256 22.94 51.20 -11.48
N ALA A 257 22.15 52.05 -12.09
CA ALA A 257 20.73 51.94 -12.18
C ALA A 257 20.33 50.99 -13.31
N ALA A 258 19.25 50.27 -13.03
CA ALA A 258 18.24 49.79 -13.97
C ALA A 258 18.63 48.67 -14.95
N GLU A 259 18.01 47.55 -14.77
CA GLU A 259 16.99 46.95 -15.65
C GLU A 259 16.47 45.67 -14.98
N GLY A 260 15.31 45.62 -14.69
CA GLY A 260 13.99 45.05 -14.74
C GLY A 260 13.99 43.57 -15.07
N GLU A 261 13.49 42.77 -14.12
CA GLU A 261 12.60 41.65 -14.47
C GLU A 261 11.72 41.33 -13.26
N GLU A 262 10.47 41.51 -13.49
CA GLU A 262 9.29 41.19 -12.71
C GLU A 262 9.15 39.70 -12.59
N LEU A 263 9.19 39.10 -11.40
CA LEU A 263 8.69 37.75 -11.17
C LEU A 263 7.59 37.78 -10.10
N LEU A 264 6.42 37.48 -10.60
CA LEU A 264 5.11 37.40 -10.00
C LEU A 264 5.08 36.58 -8.71
N ALA A 265 4.70 37.25 -7.64
CA ALA A 265 4.14 36.61 -6.44
C ALA A 265 2.74 36.08 -6.78
N ASN A 266 2.54 34.80 -6.70
CA ASN A 266 1.20 34.21 -6.63
C ASN A 266 0.88 33.90 -5.17
N ASP A 267 0.15 34.85 -4.60
CA ASP A 267 -0.77 34.71 -3.49
C ASP A 267 -1.79 33.62 -3.79
N PHE A 268 -1.88 32.58 -2.97
CA PHE A 268 -3.03 31.71 -2.91
C PHE A 268 -3.51 31.60 -1.46
N ASP A 269 -4.18 32.68 -1.04
CA ASP A 269 -5.14 32.64 0.06
C ASP A 269 -6.49 32.16 -0.52
N ARG A 270 -6.96 30.99 -0.10
CA ARG A 270 -8.38 30.67 -0.16
C ARG A 270 -8.81 29.74 0.97
N SER A 271 -9.15 30.39 2.09
CA SER A 271 -10.06 29.84 3.08
C SER A 271 -11.48 29.82 2.50
N GLU A 272 -12.05 28.66 2.27
CA GLU A 272 -13.50 28.50 2.22
C GLU A 272 -13.96 27.41 3.20
N ARG A 273 -14.57 27.93 4.27
CA ARG A 273 -15.47 27.21 5.15
C ARG A 273 -16.68 26.73 4.36
N LEU A 274 -16.95 25.45 4.41
CA LEU A 274 -18.30 24.93 4.26
C LEU A 274 -18.61 24.04 5.45
N GLY A 275 -19.43 24.61 6.35
CA GLY A 275 -20.12 23.87 7.38
C GLY A 275 -21.22 23.03 6.75
N LEU A 276 -21.28 21.77 7.11
CA LEU A 276 -22.47 20.94 6.98
C LEU A 276 -22.70 20.23 8.32
N ASP A 277 -23.59 20.83 9.07
CA ASP A 277 -24.39 20.20 10.10
C ASP A 277 -25.41 19.28 9.41
N GLY A 278 -25.52 18.03 9.85
CA GLY A 278 -26.44 17.08 9.24
C GLY A 278 -26.46 15.74 9.94
N THR A 279 -27.15 15.69 11.06
CA THR A 279 -27.65 14.46 11.67
C THR A 279 -28.43 13.64 10.64
N SER A 280 -27.97 12.43 10.33
CA SER A 280 -28.77 11.44 9.61
C SER A 280 -29.09 10.26 10.51
N GLU A 281 -30.38 10.13 10.85
CA GLU A 281 -30.97 8.96 11.48
C GLU A 281 -30.97 7.76 10.52
N PRO A 282 -30.92 6.53 11.01
CA PRO A 282 -30.98 5.33 10.17
C PRO A 282 -32.39 5.13 9.61
N VAL A 283 -32.48 5.08 8.28
CA VAL A 283 -33.70 4.70 7.57
C VAL A 283 -33.82 3.18 7.59
N SER A 284 -34.82 2.67 8.33
CA SER A 284 -35.28 1.29 8.18
C SER A 284 -36.13 1.17 6.92
N ILE A 285 -35.72 0.31 6.02
CA ILE A 285 -36.54 -0.05 4.84
C ILE A 285 -37.30 -1.32 5.15
N ASP A 286 -38.62 -1.18 5.27
CA ASP A 286 -39.57 -2.31 5.27
C ASP A 286 -39.62 -2.87 3.84
N ILE A 287 -39.21 -4.14 3.70
CA ILE A 287 -39.40 -4.88 2.46
C ILE A 287 -40.85 -5.41 2.41
N VAL A 288 -41.67 -4.82 1.56
CA VAL A 288 -42.99 -5.33 1.22
C VAL A 288 -42.84 -6.32 0.08
N ASP A 289 -43.12 -7.58 0.38
CA ASP A 289 -43.25 -8.68 -0.57
C ASP A 289 -44.39 -8.39 -1.58
N SER A 290 -44.06 -8.25 -2.87
CA SER A 290 -45.01 -8.32 -3.96
C SER A 290 -44.49 -9.29 -5.00
N GLY A 291 -45.08 -10.48 -5.03
CA GLY A 291 -44.79 -11.53 -6.00
C GLY A 291 -44.95 -11.09 -7.45
N GLY A 292 -43.97 -11.44 -8.25
CA GLY A 292 -43.97 -11.25 -9.72
C GLY A 292 -42.70 -11.86 -10.32
N ASP A 293 -42.93 -12.94 -11.04
CA ASP A 293 -42.12 -13.58 -12.09
C ASP A 293 -40.61 -13.34 -12.10
N LEU A 294 -39.87 -14.31 -11.58
CA LEU A 294 -38.41 -14.32 -11.56
C LEU A 294 -37.86 -14.64 -12.94
N GLY A 295 -37.57 -13.62 -13.71
CA GLY A 295 -36.71 -13.73 -14.88
C GLY A 295 -35.30 -14.16 -14.51
N ILE A 296 -34.68 -14.93 -15.40
CA ILE A 296 -33.37 -15.59 -15.34
C ILE A 296 -32.20 -14.69 -14.84
N ALA A 297 -32.38 -13.37 -14.77
CA ALA A 297 -31.35 -12.40 -14.38
C ALA A 297 -30.99 -12.40 -12.88
N ASN A 298 -31.88 -12.81 -11.98
CA ASN A 298 -31.64 -12.81 -10.52
C ASN A 298 -30.92 -14.06 -10.00
N ILE A 299 -30.79 -15.10 -10.81
CA ILE A 299 -30.11 -16.36 -10.40
C ILE A 299 -28.59 -16.27 -10.52
N LEU A 300 -28.06 -15.30 -11.30
CA LEU A 300 -26.63 -15.20 -11.59
C LEU A 300 -25.82 -14.45 -10.53
N GLU A 301 -26.42 -13.53 -9.78
CA GLU A 301 -25.70 -12.79 -8.73
C GLU A 301 -25.47 -13.64 -7.47
N ASP A 302 -26.43 -14.48 -7.10
CA ASP A 302 -26.29 -15.34 -5.91
C ASP A 302 -25.38 -16.57 -6.18
N ASP A 303 -25.30 -17.06 -7.40
CA ASP A 303 -24.54 -18.26 -7.75
C ASP A 303 -23.04 -18.00 -8.05
N VAL A 304 -22.62 -16.75 -8.23
CA VAL A 304 -21.18 -16.40 -8.33
C VAL A 304 -20.47 -16.58 -7.00
N PHE A 305 -21.22 -16.49 -5.88
CA PHE A 305 -20.69 -16.52 -4.53
C PHE A 305 -21.08 -17.77 -3.71
N LEU A 306 -21.97 -18.63 -4.19
CA LEU A 306 -22.33 -19.86 -3.49
C LEU A 306 -21.57 -21.06 -4.08
N LEU A 307 -20.54 -21.52 -3.29
CA LEU A 307 -19.67 -22.70 -3.39
C LEU A 307 -18.40 -22.53 -4.16
#